data_97999bb8af06fe19d9f2fac2540219ea
#
_entry.id   97999bb8af06fe19d9f2fac2540219ea
#
_cell.length_a   1.000
_cell.length_b   1.000
_cell.length_c   1.000
_cell.angle_alpha   90.00
_cell.angle_beta   90.00
_cell.angle_gamma   90.00
#
_symmetry.space_group_name_H-M   'P 1'
#
loop_
_entity.id
_entity.type
_entity.pdbx_description
1 polymer ?
#
loop_
_entity_poly.entity_id
_entity_poly.type
_entity_poly.pdbx_seq_one_letter_code
_entity_poly.pdbx_strand_id
1 'polypeptide(L)'
;MKCRSCSGMENKVIDSRLNKEGDVIRRRRECLSCADRFTTYEKLEHSLPLLIKKDGRREEFDREKIISGVRKAWQKRPVSTKDIEDLVDRVEHHLQELGEKEIHAVKVGEKVIQEIYNLDDVAYVRFASVYRSFKDVNEFMVELKEVLKSKDSTKPRDQWQ
;
A
#
# COMPACT_ATOMS: atom_id res chain seq x y z
N MET A 1 2.70 24.43 19.99
CA MET A 1 2.15 24.80 18.66
C MET A 1 2.03 26.30 18.58
N LYS A 2 2.45 26.90 17.46
CA LYS A 2 2.45 28.36 17.26
C LYS A 2 1.02 28.89 17.07
N CYS A 3 0.65 29.92 17.82
CA CYS A 3 -0.63 30.59 17.65
C CYS A 3 -0.69 31.37 16.34
N ARG A 4 -1.81 31.29 15.62
CA ARG A 4 -2.01 31.99 14.34
C ARG A 4 -2.10 33.50 14.48
N SER A 5 -2.66 33.99 15.61
CA SER A 5 -2.96 35.41 15.82
C SER A 5 -1.76 36.20 16.37
N CYS A 6 -1.03 35.64 17.36
CA CYS A 6 0.05 36.38 18.01
C CYS A 6 1.42 35.69 17.91
N SER A 7 1.51 34.56 17.22
CA SER A 7 2.72 33.74 17.10
C SER A 7 3.27 33.18 18.41
N GLY A 8 2.57 33.32 19.53
CA GLY A 8 2.94 32.77 20.83
C GLY A 8 3.02 31.25 20.79
N MET A 9 3.99 30.65 21.49
CA MET A 9 4.24 29.20 21.50
C MET A 9 3.45 28.48 22.59
N GLU A 10 3.06 29.18 23.65
CA GLU A 10 2.37 28.61 24.79
C GLU A 10 0.86 28.54 24.55
N ASN A 11 0.32 27.35 24.71
CA ASN A 11 -1.11 27.09 24.55
C ASN A 11 -1.53 25.90 25.41
N LYS A 12 -2.78 25.88 25.84
CA LYS A 12 -3.41 24.76 26.55
C LYS A 12 -4.44 24.07 25.66
N VAL A 13 -4.61 22.76 25.86
CA VAL A 13 -5.69 22.00 25.23
C VAL A 13 -6.94 22.15 26.07
N ILE A 14 -8.04 22.62 25.46
CA ILE A 14 -9.34 22.82 26.14
C ILE A 14 -10.35 21.71 25.81
N ASP A 15 -10.19 21.03 24.67
CA ASP A 15 -11.02 19.90 24.27
C ASP A 15 -10.20 18.94 23.40
N SER A 16 -10.45 17.63 23.54
CA SER A 16 -9.78 16.59 22.75
C SER A 16 -10.79 15.51 22.41
N ARG A 17 -10.92 15.20 21.12
CA ARG A 17 -11.86 14.18 20.64
C ARG A 17 -11.20 13.31 19.60
N LEU A 18 -11.39 11.99 19.73
CA LEU A 18 -11.04 11.02 18.73
C LEU A 18 -12.14 11.00 17.65
N ASN A 19 -11.77 10.85 16.38
CA ASN A 19 -12.75 10.62 15.33
C ASN A 19 -13.39 9.22 15.46
N LYS A 20 -14.40 8.92 14.65
CA LYS A 20 -15.12 7.64 14.71
C LYS A 20 -14.26 6.45 14.29
N GLU A 21 -13.26 6.69 13.45
CA GLU A 21 -12.35 5.68 12.90
C GLU A 21 -11.17 5.39 13.83
N GLY A 22 -10.92 6.26 14.83
CA GLY A 22 -9.88 6.06 15.85
C GLY A 22 -8.46 6.44 15.42
N ASP A 23 -8.29 7.08 14.27
CA ASP A 23 -6.98 7.40 13.66
C ASP A 23 -6.58 8.88 13.74
N VAL A 24 -7.53 9.77 14.10
CA VAL A 24 -7.30 11.23 14.19
C VAL A 24 -7.80 11.78 15.52
N ILE A 25 -6.93 12.47 16.25
CA ILE A 25 -7.30 13.24 17.44
C ILE A 25 -7.47 14.70 17.06
N ARG A 26 -8.69 15.24 17.20
CA ARG A 26 -8.98 16.66 17.08
C ARG A 26 -8.80 17.32 18.42
N ARG A 27 -7.88 18.31 18.52
CA ARG A 27 -7.66 19.09 19.73
C ARG A 27 -8.02 20.54 19.51
N ARG A 28 -8.87 21.10 20.40
CA ARG A 28 -9.13 22.51 20.50
C ARG A 28 -8.16 23.13 21.50
N ARG A 29 -7.43 24.14 21.08
CA ARG A 29 -6.39 24.80 21.87
C ARG A 29 -6.74 26.26 22.11
N GLU A 30 -6.26 26.81 23.22
CA GLU A 30 -6.36 28.23 23.56
C GLU A 30 -4.96 28.76 23.81
N CYS A 31 -4.60 29.86 23.13
CA CYS A 31 -3.32 30.53 23.34
C CYS A 31 -3.32 31.23 24.68
N LEU A 32 -2.23 31.06 25.46
CA LEU A 32 -2.11 31.68 26.77
C LEU A 32 -1.78 33.19 26.69
N SER A 33 -1.23 33.64 25.56
CA SER A 33 -0.84 35.05 25.37
C SER A 33 -1.99 35.94 24.88
N CYS A 34 -2.85 35.43 23.96
CA CYS A 34 -3.91 36.27 23.34
C CYS A 34 -5.30 35.65 23.45
N ALA A 35 -5.47 34.54 24.14
CA ALA A 35 -6.73 33.81 24.33
C ALA A 35 -7.42 33.36 23.02
N ASP A 36 -6.75 33.47 21.86
CA ASP A 36 -7.27 32.93 20.60
C ASP A 36 -7.42 31.42 20.64
N ARG A 37 -8.49 30.92 20.04
CA ARG A 37 -8.84 29.51 20.03
C ARG A 37 -8.68 28.92 18.63
N PHE A 38 -7.81 27.93 18.50
CA PHE A 38 -7.55 27.23 17.26
C PHE A 38 -7.65 25.71 17.41
N THR A 39 -7.90 25.03 16.31
CA THR A 39 -8.03 23.59 16.26
C THR A 39 -6.79 23.00 15.58
N THR A 40 -6.30 21.89 16.15
CA THR A 40 -5.22 21.07 15.57
C THR A 40 -5.71 19.65 15.43
N TYR A 41 -5.14 18.94 14.46
CA TYR A 41 -5.36 17.52 14.26
C TYR A 41 -4.04 16.80 14.44
N GLU A 42 -4.07 15.73 15.24
CA GLU A 42 -2.97 14.77 15.34
C GLU A 42 -3.44 13.49 14.65
N LYS A 43 -2.65 13.01 13.73
CA LYS A 43 -2.86 11.74 13.05
C LYS A 43 -1.52 11.04 12.91
N LEU A 44 -1.57 9.72 12.85
CA LEU A 44 -0.38 8.95 12.58
C LEU A 44 0.16 9.34 11.20
N GLU A 45 1.43 9.68 11.16
CA GLU A 45 2.11 9.92 9.90
C GLU A 45 2.51 8.56 9.31
N HIS A 46 1.74 8.12 8.33
CA HIS A 46 2.07 6.93 7.55
C HIS A 46 3.01 7.35 6.43
N SER A 47 4.31 7.46 6.74
CA SER A 47 5.30 7.69 5.69
C SER A 47 5.58 6.38 4.97
N LEU A 48 5.35 6.37 3.66
CA LEU A 48 5.79 5.29 2.79
C LEU A 48 7.28 5.48 2.47
N PRO A 49 8.06 4.40 2.30
CA PRO A 49 9.48 4.49 1.99
C PRO A 49 9.72 5.06 0.59
N LEU A 50 10.87 5.71 0.40
CA LEU A 50 11.37 6.03 -0.92
C LEU A 50 11.77 4.75 -1.67
N LEU A 51 11.47 4.70 -2.95
CA LEU A 51 11.75 3.55 -3.80
C LEU A 51 13.09 3.74 -4.53
N ILE A 52 14.03 2.84 -4.30
CA ILE A 52 15.30 2.79 -5.03
C ILE A 52 15.07 1.98 -6.30
N LYS A 53 15.21 2.62 -7.46
CA LYS A 53 15.10 1.98 -8.77
C LYS A 53 16.37 1.20 -9.12
N LYS A 54 16.31 0.35 -10.18
CA LYS A 54 17.48 -0.43 -10.67
C LYS A 54 18.68 0.44 -11.04
N ASP A 55 18.43 1.67 -11.48
CA ASP A 55 19.47 2.67 -11.84
C ASP A 55 19.97 3.52 -10.65
N GLY A 56 19.51 3.21 -9.43
CA GLY A 56 19.87 3.91 -8.19
C GLY A 56 19.08 5.19 -7.92
N ARG A 57 18.21 5.64 -8.82
CA ARG A 57 17.34 6.81 -8.57
C ARG A 57 16.34 6.51 -7.44
N ARG A 58 16.03 7.54 -6.69
CA ARG A 58 15.01 7.53 -5.65
C ARG A 58 13.73 8.17 -6.14
N GLU A 59 12.61 7.50 -5.98
CA GLU A 59 11.29 8.00 -6.33
C GLU A 59 10.35 7.79 -5.15
N GLU A 60 9.36 8.65 -5.00
CA GLU A 60 8.27 8.44 -4.06
C GLU A 60 7.42 7.23 -4.48
N PHE A 61 6.80 6.58 -3.48
CA PHE A 61 5.83 5.55 -3.77
C PHE A 61 4.63 6.17 -4.48
N ASP A 62 4.27 5.62 -5.62
CA ASP A 62 3.16 6.08 -6.44
C ASP A 62 2.07 5.00 -6.50
N ARG A 63 1.04 5.19 -5.70
CA ARG A 63 -0.13 4.32 -5.62
C ARG A 63 -0.79 4.12 -6.98
N GLU A 64 -0.95 5.19 -7.76
CA GLU A 64 -1.63 5.15 -9.05
C GLU A 64 -0.87 4.30 -10.08
N LYS A 65 0.46 4.28 -10.03
CA LYS A 65 1.26 3.38 -10.87
C LYS A 65 0.96 1.92 -10.58
N ILE A 66 0.81 1.55 -9.31
CA ILE A 66 0.47 0.17 -8.93
C ILE A 66 -0.94 -0.16 -9.37
N ILE A 67 -1.93 0.68 -9.04
CA ILE A 67 -3.33 0.51 -9.46
C ILE A 67 -3.42 0.33 -10.98
N SER A 68 -2.74 1.17 -11.75
CA SER A 68 -2.74 1.10 -13.22
C SER A 68 -2.14 -0.21 -13.73
N GLY A 69 -1.01 -0.66 -13.16
CA GLY A 69 -0.36 -1.92 -13.52
C GLY A 69 -1.24 -3.13 -13.20
N VAL A 70 -1.80 -3.16 -12.01
CA VAL A 70 -2.70 -4.19 -11.53
C VAL A 70 -3.98 -4.23 -12.39
N ARG A 71 -4.60 -3.08 -12.67
CA ARG A 71 -5.81 -2.99 -13.51
C ARG A 71 -5.59 -3.54 -14.93
N LYS A 72 -4.41 -3.33 -15.52
CA LYS A 72 -4.05 -3.91 -16.83
C LYS A 72 -4.00 -5.44 -16.77
N ALA A 73 -3.45 -6.01 -15.70
CA ALA A 73 -3.39 -7.47 -15.54
C ALA A 73 -4.79 -8.09 -15.37
N TRP A 74 -5.71 -7.39 -14.72
CA TRP A 74 -7.10 -7.83 -14.51
C TRP A 74 -8.08 -7.47 -15.63
N GLN A 75 -7.62 -6.91 -16.73
CA GLN A 75 -8.50 -6.56 -17.84
C GLN A 75 -9.32 -7.79 -18.30
N LYS A 76 -10.66 -7.63 -18.39
CA LYS A 76 -11.64 -8.69 -18.72
C LYS A 76 -11.71 -9.83 -17.68
N ARG A 77 -11.34 -9.58 -16.44
CA ARG A 77 -11.56 -10.50 -15.32
C ARG A 77 -12.63 -9.95 -14.39
N PRO A 78 -13.40 -10.81 -13.70
CA PRO A 78 -14.47 -10.41 -12.78
C PRO A 78 -13.88 -9.95 -11.42
N VAL A 79 -13.13 -8.85 -11.44
CA VAL A 79 -12.51 -8.25 -10.24
C VAL A 79 -13.05 -6.84 -10.08
N SER A 80 -13.51 -6.51 -8.89
CA SER A 80 -14.03 -5.19 -8.60
C SER A 80 -12.91 -4.16 -8.43
N THR A 81 -13.25 -2.87 -8.60
CA THR A 81 -12.32 -1.78 -8.29
C THR A 81 -11.89 -1.83 -6.82
N LYS A 82 -12.81 -2.22 -5.94
CA LYS A 82 -12.54 -2.38 -4.51
C LYS A 82 -11.46 -3.43 -4.24
N ASP A 83 -11.51 -4.58 -4.91
CA ASP A 83 -10.49 -5.63 -4.71
C ASP A 83 -9.08 -5.14 -5.10
N ILE A 84 -9.01 -4.27 -6.13
CA ILE A 84 -7.75 -3.64 -6.54
C ILE A 84 -7.26 -2.65 -5.46
N GLU A 85 -8.16 -1.83 -4.94
CA GLU A 85 -7.84 -0.87 -3.87
C GLU A 85 -7.39 -1.60 -2.60
N ASP A 86 -8.14 -2.62 -2.17
CA ASP A 86 -7.81 -3.44 -1.00
C ASP A 86 -6.44 -4.15 -1.16
N LEU A 87 -6.10 -4.57 -2.39
CA LEU A 87 -4.77 -5.13 -2.68
C LEU A 87 -3.68 -4.08 -2.46
N VAL A 88 -3.87 -2.88 -3.00
CA VAL A 88 -2.86 -1.82 -2.89
C VAL A 88 -2.73 -1.36 -1.44
N ASP A 89 -3.83 -1.30 -0.68
CA ASP A 89 -3.82 -1.00 0.75
C ASP A 89 -2.98 -2.02 1.54
N ARG A 90 -3.10 -3.33 1.22
CA ARG A 90 -2.26 -4.36 1.84
C ARG A 90 -0.78 -4.21 1.49
N VAL A 91 -0.46 -3.79 0.27
CA VAL A 91 0.92 -3.50 -0.13
C VAL A 91 1.46 -2.32 0.65
N GLU A 92 0.71 -1.21 0.74
CA GLU A 92 1.10 -0.02 1.50
C GLU A 92 1.30 -0.33 2.99
N HIS A 93 0.36 -1.07 3.60
CA HIS A 93 0.46 -1.49 4.99
C HIS A 93 1.73 -2.31 5.24
N HIS A 94 2.02 -3.27 4.36
CA HIS A 94 3.24 -4.06 4.46
C HIS A 94 4.52 -3.20 4.38
N LEU A 95 4.55 -2.21 3.49
CA LEU A 95 5.69 -1.30 3.38
C LEU A 95 5.87 -0.42 4.64
N GLN A 96 4.76 -0.01 5.25
CA GLN A 96 4.77 0.74 6.52
C GLN A 96 5.27 -0.12 7.68
N GLU A 97 4.85 -1.39 7.74
CA GLU A 97 5.30 -2.35 8.77
C GLU A 97 6.80 -2.61 8.74
N LEU A 98 7.43 -2.54 7.56
CA LEU A 98 8.88 -2.69 7.44
C LEU A 98 9.65 -1.57 8.16
N GLY A 99 9.05 -0.38 8.32
CA GLY A 99 9.67 0.76 9.01
C GLY A 99 10.94 1.29 8.33
N GLU A 100 11.24 0.83 7.12
CA GLU A 100 12.41 1.25 6.35
C GLU A 100 12.15 2.62 5.71
N LYS A 101 13.14 3.51 5.71
CA LYS A 101 13.04 4.83 5.03
C LYS A 101 13.19 4.72 3.51
N GLU A 102 13.93 3.73 3.05
CA GLU A 102 14.19 3.47 1.63
C GLU A 102 14.07 1.95 1.38
N ILE A 103 13.45 1.57 0.27
CA ILE A 103 13.28 0.17 -0.13
C ILE A 103 13.51 0.01 -1.63
N HIS A 104 14.09 -1.11 -2.05
CA HIS A 104 14.23 -1.40 -3.47
C HIS A 104 12.87 -1.63 -4.13
N ALA A 105 12.61 -0.96 -5.27
CA ALA A 105 11.36 -1.07 -6.02
C ALA A 105 11.01 -2.53 -6.41
N VAL A 106 12.03 -3.39 -6.51
CA VAL A 106 11.85 -4.84 -6.76
C VAL A 106 11.05 -5.49 -5.64
N LYS A 107 11.33 -5.18 -4.36
CA LYS A 107 10.59 -5.74 -3.21
C LYS A 107 9.09 -5.36 -3.26
N VAL A 108 8.79 -4.13 -3.68
CA VAL A 108 7.39 -3.68 -3.86
C VAL A 108 6.70 -4.50 -4.94
N GLY A 109 7.35 -4.69 -6.08
CA GLY A 109 6.82 -5.50 -7.16
C GLY A 109 6.62 -6.97 -6.78
N GLU A 110 7.54 -7.55 -6.02
CA GLU A 110 7.39 -8.91 -5.46
C GLU A 110 6.17 -9.02 -4.55
N LYS A 111 5.95 -8.02 -3.69
CA LYS A 111 4.77 -7.99 -2.83
C LYS A 111 3.48 -7.85 -3.65
N VAL A 112 3.45 -6.99 -4.67
CA VAL A 112 2.30 -6.86 -5.59
C VAL A 112 2.02 -8.19 -6.30
N ILE A 113 3.04 -8.86 -6.83
CA ILE A 113 2.92 -10.18 -7.48
C ILE A 113 2.32 -11.20 -6.52
N GLN A 114 2.77 -11.24 -5.28
CA GLN A 114 2.26 -12.17 -4.26
C GLN A 114 0.78 -11.92 -3.96
N GLU A 115 0.35 -10.65 -3.86
CA GLU A 115 -1.05 -10.31 -3.63
C GLU A 115 -1.93 -10.68 -4.83
N ILE A 116 -1.45 -10.46 -6.07
CA ILE A 116 -2.15 -10.87 -7.28
C ILE A 116 -2.30 -12.40 -7.35
N TYR A 117 -1.23 -13.13 -7.02
CA TYR A 117 -1.21 -14.59 -7.02
C TYR A 117 -2.31 -15.20 -6.14
N ASN A 118 -2.55 -14.58 -4.97
CA ASN A 118 -3.57 -15.04 -4.03
C ASN A 118 -5.01 -14.81 -4.53
N LEU A 119 -5.21 -13.90 -5.50
CA LEU A 119 -6.52 -13.49 -5.98
C LEU A 119 -6.89 -14.09 -7.33
N ASP A 120 -5.98 -14.11 -8.30
CA ASP A 120 -6.29 -14.55 -9.67
C ASP A 120 -5.04 -15.01 -10.43
N ASP A 121 -5.02 -16.29 -10.82
CA ASP A 121 -3.89 -16.90 -11.52
C ASP A 121 -3.62 -16.31 -12.89
N VAL A 122 -4.68 -15.94 -13.63
CA VAL A 122 -4.54 -15.37 -14.96
C VAL A 122 -3.95 -13.97 -14.88
N ALA A 123 -4.40 -13.17 -13.91
CA ALA A 123 -3.83 -11.85 -13.65
C ALA A 123 -2.37 -11.97 -13.20
N TYR A 124 -2.07 -12.95 -12.35
CA TYR A 124 -0.68 -13.24 -11.95
C TYR A 124 0.21 -13.46 -13.17
N VAL A 125 -0.16 -14.39 -14.06
CA VAL A 125 0.60 -14.71 -15.27
C VAL A 125 0.82 -13.48 -16.14
N ARG A 126 -0.22 -12.66 -16.35
CA ARG A 126 -0.13 -11.42 -17.12
C ARG A 126 0.78 -10.39 -16.47
N PHE A 127 0.65 -10.20 -15.17
CA PHE A 127 1.48 -9.24 -14.43
C PHE A 127 2.95 -9.69 -14.41
N ALA A 128 3.20 -10.98 -14.10
CA ALA A 128 4.52 -11.56 -14.06
C ALA A 128 5.22 -11.50 -15.42
N SER A 129 4.48 -11.71 -16.53
CA SER A 129 5.04 -11.65 -17.89
C SER A 129 5.62 -10.27 -18.24
N VAL A 130 5.10 -9.21 -17.67
CA VAL A 130 5.60 -7.84 -17.88
C VAL A 130 6.63 -7.44 -16.84
N TYR A 131 6.41 -7.84 -15.58
CA TYR A 131 7.25 -7.44 -14.47
C TYR A 131 8.57 -8.22 -14.39
N ARG A 132 8.50 -9.55 -14.58
CA ARG A 132 9.66 -10.43 -14.67
C ARG A 132 10.13 -10.45 -16.11
N SER A 133 11.34 -9.96 -16.37
CA SER A 133 11.95 -9.99 -17.71
C SER A 133 12.41 -11.42 -18.01
N PHE A 134 11.51 -12.28 -18.46
CA PHE A 134 11.86 -13.64 -18.87
C PHE A 134 12.78 -13.61 -20.11
N LYS A 135 13.82 -14.41 -20.10
CA LYS A 135 14.78 -14.50 -21.22
C LYS A 135 14.22 -15.27 -22.40
N ASP A 136 13.43 -16.28 -22.12
CA ASP A 136 12.80 -17.13 -23.12
C ASP A 136 11.49 -17.78 -22.61
N VAL A 137 10.81 -18.49 -23.50
CA VAL A 137 9.56 -19.19 -23.23
C VAL A 137 9.73 -20.32 -22.20
N ASN A 138 10.90 -20.92 -22.11
CA ASN A 138 11.12 -22.05 -21.19
C ASN A 138 11.16 -21.52 -19.72
N GLU A 139 11.84 -20.40 -19.49
CA GLU A 139 11.84 -19.75 -18.18
C GLU A 139 10.42 -19.39 -17.73
N PHE A 140 9.60 -18.86 -18.65
CA PHE A 140 8.19 -18.58 -18.40
C PHE A 140 7.39 -19.86 -18.10
N MET A 141 7.63 -20.95 -18.82
CA MET A 141 6.96 -22.25 -18.59
C MET A 141 7.31 -22.88 -17.25
N VAL A 142 8.54 -22.69 -16.77
CA VAL A 142 8.95 -23.15 -15.43
C VAL A 142 8.15 -22.44 -14.37
N GLU A 143 8.04 -21.10 -14.45
CA GLU A 143 7.25 -20.28 -13.53
C GLU A 143 5.78 -20.72 -13.49
N LEU A 144 5.18 -20.94 -14.67
CA LEU A 144 3.79 -21.43 -14.76
C LEU A 144 3.60 -22.79 -14.09
N LYS A 145 4.55 -23.71 -14.25
CA LYS A 145 4.48 -25.03 -13.61
C LYS A 145 4.59 -24.94 -12.09
N GLU A 146 5.36 -24.01 -11.57
CA GLU A 146 5.46 -23.77 -10.12
C GLU A 146 4.15 -23.24 -9.54
N VAL A 147 3.50 -22.31 -10.26
CA VAL A 147 2.18 -21.79 -9.90
C VAL A 147 1.13 -22.91 -9.83
N LEU A 148 1.12 -23.79 -10.82
CA LEU A 148 0.16 -24.92 -10.87
C LEU A 148 0.40 -25.91 -9.72
N LYS A 149 1.66 -26.25 -9.44
CA LYS A 149 2.02 -27.21 -8.38
C LYS A 149 1.67 -26.70 -6.97
N SER A 150 1.89 -25.42 -6.70
CA SER A 150 1.61 -24.86 -5.37
C SER A 150 0.13 -24.84 -5.02
N LYS A 151 -0.77 -24.78 -6.01
CA LYS A 151 -2.22 -24.83 -5.80
C LYS A 151 -2.78 -26.24 -5.73
N ASP A 152 -2.18 -27.22 -6.38
CA ASP A 152 -2.59 -28.62 -6.23
C ASP A 152 -2.36 -29.14 -4.80
N SER A 153 -1.38 -28.57 -4.08
CA SER A 153 -1.12 -28.88 -2.67
C SER A 153 -2.07 -28.19 -1.69
N THR A 154 -2.88 -27.22 -2.13
CA THR A 154 -3.73 -26.40 -1.24
C THR A 154 -5.23 -26.67 -1.43
N LYS A 155 -5.64 -27.47 -2.42
CA LYS A 155 -7.06 -27.86 -2.57
C LYS A 155 -7.38 -29.06 -1.69
N PRO A 156 -8.36 -28.95 -0.73
CA PRO A 156 -9.01 -30.14 -0.20
C PRO A 156 -9.67 -30.87 -1.39
N ARG A 157 -9.48 -32.16 -1.46
CA ARG A 157 -10.21 -33.04 -2.38
C ARG A 157 -11.69 -33.02 -1.97
N ASP A 158 -12.46 -32.05 -2.46
CA ASP A 158 -13.90 -32.13 -2.37
C ASP A 158 -14.44 -32.95 -3.53
N GLN A 159 -14.98 -34.06 -3.09
CA GLN A 159 -15.71 -35.09 -3.77
C GLN A 159 -16.82 -34.53 -4.67
N TRP A 160 -16.71 -34.83 -5.95
CA TRP A 160 -17.87 -34.84 -6.84
C TRP A 160 -18.42 -36.28 -6.85
N GLN A 161 -19.50 -36.50 -6.10
CA GLN A 161 -20.48 -37.55 -6.33
C GLN A 161 -21.72 -36.93 -6.97
#